data_5f364c5438f0309162f37135b5a6539a
#
_entry.id   5f364c5438f0309162f37135b5a6539a
#
_cell.length_a   1.000
_cell.length_b   1.000
_cell.length_c   1.000
_cell.angle_alpha   90.00
_cell.angle_beta   90.00
_cell.angle_gamma   90.00
#
_symmetry.space_group_name_H-M   'P 1'
#
loop_
_entity.id
_entity.type
_entity.pdbx_description
1 polymer ?
#
loop_
_entity_poly.entity_id
_entity_poly.type
_entity_poly.pdbx_seq_one_letter_code
_entity_poly.pdbx_strand_id
1 'polypeptide(L)'
;MALDERSGIDFPFYQSQVRDIFGEPDESGPFAQAYLRTLDLTEYADALAHVLDYEGNPWGHKIYCNFAMHEPLKRAFGLIVSRGLAGELQTYDGCFNIRRSKGGGMMSMHSWGLAVDFNAGANPFGQEPTMSPELVKCFAESGMEWGGLWSNPDGMHFQIVWVRQRTDGNPLNPVPWVA
;
A
#
# COMPACT_ATOMS: atom_id res chain seq x y z
N MET A 1 1.83 3.62 25.00
CA MET A 1 1.39 4.28 23.77
C MET A 1 0.61 5.54 24.11
N ALA A 2 0.94 6.66 23.47
CA ALA A 2 0.18 7.88 23.67
C ALA A 2 -1.14 7.78 22.88
N LEU A 3 -2.25 8.15 23.53
CA LEU A 3 -3.53 8.36 22.87
C LEU A 3 -3.49 9.72 22.16
N ASP A 4 -3.74 9.72 20.87
CA ASP A 4 -4.01 10.97 20.16
C ASP A 4 -5.53 11.16 20.15
N GLU A 5 -5.98 12.23 20.81
CA GLU A 5 -7.42 12.55 20.93
C GLU A 5 -8.13 12.68 19.57
N ARG A 6 -7.37 12.97 18.50
CA ARG A 6 -7.92 13.14 17.15
C ARG A 6 -8.08 11.85 16.37
N SER A 7 -7.40 10.77 16.78
CA SER A 7 -7.25 9.62 15.88
C SER A 7 -7.14 8.26 16.56
N GLY A 8 -7.11 8.19 17.88
CA GLY A 8 -7.09 6.91 18.61
C GLY A 8 -5.69 6.41 18.94
N ILE A 9 -5.49 5.10 18.91
CA ILE A 9 -4.28 4.43 19.38
C ILE A 9 -3.43 4.02 18.18
N ASP A 10 -2.15 4.46 18.18
CA ASP A 10 -1.16 3.96 17.23
C ASP A 10 -0.64 2.59 17.70
N PHE A 11 -0.61 1.62 16.81
CA PHE A 11 0.03 0.34 17.09
C PHE A 11 0.75 -0.20 15.86
N PRO A 12 1.85 -0.94 16.06
CA PRO A 12 2.53 -1.60 14.98
C PRO A 12 1.62 -2.66 14.37
N PHE A 13 1.69 -2.78 13.06
CA PHE A 13 0.84 -3.64 12.28
C PHE A 13 1.67 -4.78 11.70
N TYR A 14 1.45 -5.98 12.22
CA TYR A 14 2.14 -7.17 11.73
C TYR A 14 1.18 -8.04 10.93
N GLN A 15 1.68 -8.67 9.90
CA GLN A 15 0.91 -9.58 9.04
C GLN A 15 0.12 -10.65 9.83
N SER A 16 0.66 -11.11 10.97
CA SER A 16 -0.03 -12.04 11.86
C SER A 16 -1.28 -11.48 12.55
N GLN A 17 -1.40 -10.14 12.62
CA GLN A 17 -2.51 -9.45 13.30
C GLN A 17 -3.61 -8.99 12.33
N VAL A 18 -3.35 -9.05 11.03
CA VAL A 18 -4.28 -8.54 10.00
C VAL A 18 -5.64 -9.20 10.11
N ARG A 19 -5.65 -10.53 10.26
CA ARG A 19 -6.89 -11.30 10.36
C ARG A 19 -7.70 -10.96 11.61
N ASP A 20 -7.03 -10.69 12.73
CA ASP A 20 -7.69 -10.31 13.98
C ASP A 20 -8.33 -8.92 13.87
N ILE A 21 -7.73 -8.03 13.08
CA ILE A 21 -8.17 -6.65 12.90
C ILE A 21 -9.27 -6.55 11.84
N PHE A 22 -9.06 -7.16 10.67
CA PHE A 22 -9.92 -7.00 9.49
C PHE A 22 -10.81 -8.21 9.20
N GLY A 23 -10.60 -9.34 9.88
CA GLY A 23 -11.30 -10.59 9.60
C GLY A 23 -10.73 -11.34 8.38
N GLU A 24 -11.49 -12.32 7.90
CA GLU A 24 -11.12 -13.06 6.69
C GLU A 24 -11.37 -12.22 5.44
N PRO A 25 -10.41 -12.18 4.50
CA PRO A 25 -10.60 -11.44 3.26
C PRO A 25 -11.59 -12.16 2.34
N ASP A 26 -12.40 -11.38 1.64
CA ASP A 26 -13.30 -11.85 0.59
C ASP A 26 -13.39 -10.83 -0.54
N GLU A 27 -13.90 -11.24 -1.71
CA GLU A 27 -13.98 -10.38 -2.89
C GLU A 27 -15.26 -9.53 -2.95
N SER A 28 -16.33 -9.94 -2.26
CA SER A 28 -17.64 -9.28 -2.36
C SER A 28 -18.49 -9.39 -1.10
N GLY A 29 -17.99 -10.09 -0.09
CA GLY A 29 -18.67 -10.33 1.17
C GLY A 29 -18.45 -9.24 2.22
N PRO A 30 -18.59 -9.58 3.51
CA PRO A 30 -18.54 -8.61 4.60
C PRO A 30 -17.24 -7.81 4.67
N PHE A 31 -16.09 -8.45 4.42
CA PHE A 31 -14.80 -7.77 4.43
C PHE A 31 -14.72 -6.72 3.31
N ALA A 32 -14.99 -7.13 2.06
CA ALA A 32 -14.94 -6.22 0.93
C ALA A 32 -15.88 -5.04 1.09
N GLN A 33 -17.11 -5.29 1.54
CA GLN A 33 -18.13 -4.25 1.79
C GLN A 33 -17.70 -3.27 2.89
N ALA A 34 -17.03 -3.76 3.94
CA ALA A 34 -16.57 -2.93 5.05
C ALA A 34 -15.33 -2.10 4.69
N TYR A 35 -14.35 -2.70 4.01
CA TYR A 35 -12.99 -2.15 3.96
C TYR A 35 -12.47 -1.78 2.56
N LEU A 36 -12.97 -2.40 1.47
CA LEU A 36 -12.43 -2.13 0.15
C LEU A 36 -13.14 -0.97 -0.54
N ARG A 37 -12.35 -0.04 -1.07
CA ARG A 37 -12.80 1.14 -1.82
C ARG A 37 -11.82 1.47 -2.93
N THR A 38 -12.30 2.13 -3.96
CA THR A 38 -11.43 2.66 -5.01
C THR A 38 -10.83 3.99 -4.56
N LEU A 39 -9.53 4.03 -4.44
CA LEU A 39 -8.77 5.27 -4.31
C LEU A 39 -8.63 5.91 -5.69
N ASP A 40 -9.01 7.17 -5.80
CA ASP A 40 -8.85 7.97 -7.01
C ASP A 40 -7.63 8.88 -6.89
N LEU A 41 -6.68 8.74 -7.83
CA LEU A 41 -5.45 9.50 -7.93
C LEU A 41 -5.39 10.31 -9.24
N THR A 42 -6.54 10.55 -9.88
CA THR A 42 -6.61 11.29 -11.16
C THR A 42 -6.14 12.73 -11.03
N GLU A 43 -6.05 13.29 -9.83
CA GLU A 43 -5.40 14.58 -9.59
C GLU A 43 -3.92 14.60 -10.01
N TYR A 44 -3.26 13.42 -10.09
CA TYR A 44 -1.87 13.24 -10.52
C TYR A 44 -1.76 12.70 -11.95
N ALA A 45 -2.86 12.62 -12.71
CA ALA A 45 -2.90 11.95 -14.01
C ALA A 45 -1.89 12.52 -15.01
N ASP A 46 -1.72 13.84 -15.05
CA ASP A 46 -0.76 14.47 -15.97
C ASP A 46 0.69 14.03 -15.68
N ALA A 47 1.07 13.98 -14.41
CA ALA A 47 2.40 13.56 -14.00
C ALA A 47 2.65 12.04 -14.19
N LEU A 48 1.59 11.24 -14.16
CA LEU A 48 1.63 9.78 -14.21
C LEU A 48 1.10 9.20 -15.54
N ALA A 49 0.91 10.03 -16.57
CA ALA A 49 0.30 9.62 -17.85
C ALA A 49 1.08 8.50 -18.57
N HIS A 50 2.38 8.35 -18.29
CA HIS A 50 3.25 7.33 -18.85
C HIS A 50 3.18 5.99 -18.13
N VAL A 51 2.57 5.93 -16.94
CA VAL A 51 2.51 4.70 -16.13
C VAL A 51 1.53 3.72 -16.75
N LEU A 52 1.98 2.48 -16.90
CA LEU A 52 1.17 1.40 -17.43
C LEU A 52 0.64 0.51 -16.30
N ASP A 53 -0.44 -0.21 -16.55
CA ASP A 53 -0.87 -1.30 -15.69
C ASP A 53 -0.07 -2.60 -15.97
N TYR A 54 -0.32 -3.65 -15.21
CA TYR A 54 0.37 -4.95 -15.35
C TYR A 54 0.09 -5.65 -16.69
N GLU A 55 -0.93 -5.24 -17.43
CA GLU A 55 -1.24 -5.75 -18.78
C GLU A 55 -0.57 -4.91 -19.88
N GLY A 56 0.06 -3.79 -19.51
CA GLY A 56 0.71 -2.87 -20.44
C GLY A 56 -0.23 -1.82 -21.04
N ASN A 57 -1.44 -1.67 -20.49
CA ASN A 57 -2.35 -0.59 -20.87
C ASN A 57 -2.07 0.67 -20.07
N PRO A 58 -2.49 1.87 -20.53
CA PRO A 58 -2.42 3.07 -19.71
C PRO A 58 -3.14 2.88 -18.37
N TRP A 59 -2.46 3.16 -17.27
CA TRP A 59 -3.07 3.04 -15.95
C TRP A 59 -4.14 4.11 -15.73
N GLY A 60 -5.31 3.70 -15.26
CA GLY A 60 -6.43 4.62 -15.01
C GLY A 60 -6.31 5.45 -13.72
N HIS A 61 -5.14 5.46 -13.06
CA HIS A 61 -4.83 6.20 -11.83
C HIS A 61 -5.81 5.92 -10.66
N LYS A 62 -6.32 4.69 -10.62
CA LYS A 62 -7.23 4.22 -9.57
C LYS A 62 -6.68 2.94 -8.95
N ILE A 63 -6.82 2.82 -7.64
CA ILE A 63 -6.38 1.66 -6.88
C ILE A 63 -7.54 1.12 -6.07
N TYR A 64 -7.98 -0.10 -6.34
CA TYR A 64 -8.95 -0.79 -5.50
C TYR A 64 -8.20 -1.42 -4.32
N CYS A 65 -8.38 -0.87 -3.15
CA CYS A 65 -7.62 -1.22 -1.95
C CYS A 65 -8.44 -1.07 -0.68
N ASN A 66 -7.88 -1.52 0.43
CA ASN A 66 -8.40 -1.20 1.75
C ASN A 66 -8.36 0.33 1.95
N PHE A 67 -9.44 0.92 2.47
CA PHE A 67 -9.46 2.36 2.69
C PHE A 67 -8.36 2.83 3.68
N ALA A 68 -7.81 1.90 4.48
CA ALA A 68 -6.62 2.13 5.30
C ALA A 68 -5.41 2.60 4.49
N MET A 69 -5.34 2.26 3.21
CA MET A 69 -4.27 2.66 2.30
C MET A 69 -4.47 4.05 1.66
N HIS A 70 -5.68 4.63 1.76
CA HIS A 70 -6.01 5.85 1.02
C HIS A 70 -5.12 7.02 1.40
N GLU A 71 -5.03 7.38 2.68
CA GLU A 71 -4.20 8.51 3.12
C GLU A 71 -2.69 8.25 2.94
N PRO A 72 -2.15 7.07 3.31
CA PRO A 72 -0.75 6.74 3.00
C PRO A 72 -0.41 6.85 1.50
N LEU A 73 -1.25 6.32 0.62
CA LEU A 73 -1.00 6.38 -0.82
C LEU A 73 -1.14 7.81 -1.37
N LYS A 74 -2.17 8.56 -0.99
CA LYS A 74 -2.29 9.98 -1.39
C LYS A 74 -1.07 10.78 -0.97
N ARG A 75 -0.58 10.58 0.25
CA ARG A 75 0.62 11.24 0.74
C ARG A 75 1.85 10.83 -0.07
N ALA A 76 2.03 9.53 -0.33
CA ALA A 76 3.16 9.03 -1.12
C ALA A 76 3.16 9.63 -2.53
N PHE A 77 2.03 9.62 -3.23
CA PHE A 77 1.92 10.20 -4.56
C PHE A 77 2.12 11.71 -4.57
N GLY A 78 1.61 12.42 -3.56
CA GLY A 78 1.89 13.85 -3.38
C GLY A 78 3.38 14.14 -3.23
N LEU A 79 4.11 13.34 -2.45
CA LEU A 79 5.56 13.44 -2.29
C LEU A 79 6.30 13.10 -3.59
N ILE A 80 5.91 12.02 -4.28
CA ILE A 80 6.49 11.60 -5.56
C ILE A 80 6.40 12.72 -6.59
N VAL A 81 5.22 13.31 -6.76
CA VAL A 81 5.00 14.38 -7.74
C VAL A 81 5.74 15.66 -7.32
N SER A 82 5.63 16.07 -6.07
CA SER A 82 6.27 17.32 -5.59
C SER A 82 7.80 17.27 -5.61
N ARG A 83 8.38 16.06 -5.52
CA ARG A 83 9.82 15.83 -5.60
C ARG A 83 10.32 15.57 -7.02
N GLY A 84 9.45 15.57 -8.01
CA GLY A 84 9.81 15.32 -9.41
C GLY A 84 10.18 13.87 -9.72
N LEU A 85 9.69 12.91 -8.92
CA LEU A 85 10.01 11.48 -9.02
C LEU A 85 8.99 10.67 -9.82
N ALA A 86 7.95 11.32 -10.36
CA ALA A 86 6.88 10.64 -11.10
C ALA A 86 7.41 9.77 -12.25
N GLY A 87 8.47 10.22 -12.94
CA GLY A 87 9.12 9.47 -14.02
C GLY A 87 9.78 8.15 -13.60
N GLU A 88 9.96 7.91 -12.30
CA GLU A 88 10.50 6.66 -11.78
C GLU A 88 9.42 5.57 -11.60
N LEU A 89 8.15 5.94 -11.55
CA LEU A 89 7.04 4.98 -11.61
C LEU A 89 6.77 4.60 -13.06
N GLN A 90 6.94 3.34 -13.40
CA GLN A 90 6.74 2.83 -14.77
C GLN A 90 5.49 1.97 -14.87
N THR A 91 5.24 1.12 -13.87
CA THR A 91 4.06 0.25 -13.85
C THR A 91 3.38 0.24 -12.49
N TYR A 92 2.06 0.14 -12.53
CA TYR A 92 1.22 -0.25 -11.41
C TYR A 92 0.87 -1.75 -11.58
N ASP A 93 1.31 -2.56 -10.63
CA ASP A 93 1.27 -4.02 -10.76
C ASP A 93 0.24 -4.68 -9.82
N GLY A 94 -0.62 -3.88 -9.18
CA GLY A 94 -1.76 -4.36 -8.44
C GLY A 94 -1.75 -4.06 -6.95
N CYS A 95 -2.90 -4.26 -6.33
CA CYS A 95 -3.09 -4.07 -4.89
C CYS A 95 -3.91 -5.22 -4.29
N PHE A 96 -5.24 -5.21 -4.43
CA PHE A 96 -6.09 -6.26 -3.86
C PHE A 96 -6.03 -7.56 -4.69
N ASN A 97 -5.58 -8.63 -4.02
CA ASN A 97 -5.51 -9.96 -4.61
C ASN A 97 -5.44 -11.01 -3.49
N ILE A 98 -6.46 -11.84 -3.34
CA ILE A 98 -6.49 -12.89 -2.32
C ILE A 98 -5.57 -14.03 -2.71
N ARG A 99 -4.42 -14.12 -2.05
CA ARG A 99 -3.40 -15.12 -2.31
C ARG A 99 -2.45 -15.31 -1.12
N ARG A 100 -1.72 -16.42 -1.13
CA ARG A 100 -0.60 -16.61 -0.20
C ARG A 100 0.60 -15.77 -0.61
N SER A 101 1.46 -15.44 0.35
CA SER A 101 2.72 -14.76 0.05
C SER A 101 3.65 -15.64 -0.77
N LYS A 102 4.47 -15.03 -1.62
CA LYS A 102 5.43 -15.73 -2.49
C LYS A 102 6.47 -16.54 -1.70
N GLY A 103 6.79 -16.12 -0.49
CA GLY A 103 7.72 -16.83 0.42
C GLY A 103 7.10 -18.00 1.21
N GLY A 104 5.83 -18.30 1.04
CA GLY A 104 5.12 -19.46 1.61
C GLY A 104 4.29 -19.17 2.88
N GLY A 105 3.42 -20.08 3.23
CA GLY A 105 2.70 -20.22 4.50
C GLY A 105 1.61 -19.20 4.83
N MET A 106 1.91 -17.92 4.92
CA MET A 106 0.98 -16.87 5.33
C MET A 106 0.20 -16.27 4.16
N MET A 107 -0.97 -15.72 4.45
CA MET A 107 -1.71 -14.91 3.48
C MET A 107 -0.94 -13.61 3.22
N SER A 108 -0.86 -13.22 1.96
CA SER A 108 -0.25 -11.95 1.57
C SER A 108 -1.08 -10.76 2.06
N MET A 109 -0.41 -9.64 2.37
CA MET A 109 -1.06 -8.35 2.69
C MET A 109 -1.95 -7.85 1.54
N HIS A 110 -1.67 -8.23 0.31
CA HIS A 110 -2.56 -7.98 -0.83
C HIS A 110 -3.96 -8.57 -0.63
N SER A 111 -4.10 -9.67 0.11
CA SER A 111 -5.40 -10.30 0.38
C SER A 111 -6.37 -9.40 1.14
N TRP A 112 -5.85 -8.43 1.88
CA TRP A 112 -6.64 -7.41 2.58
C TRP A 112 -6.60 -6.04 1.90
N GLY A 113 -5.97 -5.95 0.71
CA GLY A 113 -5.77 -4.67 0.03
C GLY A 113 -4.84 -3.71 0.79
N LEU A 114 -3.91 -4.24 1.58
CA LEU A 114 -2.99 -3.50 2.46
C LEU A 114 -1.55 -3.47 1.92
N ALA A 115 -1.35 -3.91 0.69
CA ALA A 115 -0.10 -3.84 -0.04
C ALA A 115 -0.35 -3.43 -1.49
N VAL A 116 0.65 -2.82 -2.10
CA VAL A 116 0.64 -2.38 -3.50
C VAL A 116 1.99 -2.65 -4.14
N ASP A 117 1.95 -3.07 -5.40
CA ASP A 117 3.15 -3.36 -6.19
C ASP A 117 3.32 -2.33 -7.31
N PHE A 118 4.57 -1.84 -7.47
CA PHE A 118 4.99 -0.96 -8.57
C PHE A 118 6.29 -1.46 -9.18
N ASN A 119 6.48 -1.22 -10.49
CA ASN A 119 7.72 -1.53 -11.22
C ASN A 119 8.14 -3.00 -11.10
N ALA A 120 7.19 -3.93 -11.15
CA ALA A 120 7.44 -5.35 -10.94
C ALA A 120 8.42 -5.95 -11.96
N GLY A 121 8.37 -5.49 -13.21
CA GLY A 121 9.27 -5.98 -14.26
C GLY A 121 10.74 -5.73 -13.99
N ALA A 122 11.06 -4.59 -13.35
CA ALA A 122 12.42 -4.23 -12.97
C ALA A 122 12.81 -4.73 -11.57
N ASN A 123 11.84 -5.13 -10.76
CA ASN A 123 12.03 -5.52 -9.36
C ASN A 123 11.37 -6.87 -9.03
N PRO A 124 11.67 -7.95 -9.74
CA PRO A 124 11.04 -9.23 -9.50
C PRO A 124 11.44 -9.81 -8.13
N PHE A 125 10.51 -10.54 -7.52
CA PHE A 125 10.69 -11.19 -6.23
C PHE A 125 11.98 -12.03 -6.16
N GLY A 126 12.74 -11.89 -5.10
CA GLY A 126 13.96 -12.64 -4.85
C GLY A 126 15.19 -12.15 -5.61
N GLN A 127 15.10 -11.01 -6.30
CA GLN A 127 16.23 -10.40 -6.98
C GLN A 127 16.63 -9.06 -6.31
N GLU A 128 17.85 -8.61 -6.58
CA GLU A 128 18.34 -7.32 -6.10
C GLU A 128 17.46 -6.19 -6.62
N PRO A 129 16.85 -5.40 -5.74
CA PRO A 129 15.97 -4.32 -6.17
C PRO A 129 16.71 -3.17 -6.86
N THR A 130 16.05 -2.55 -7.83
CA THR A 130 16.57 -1.41 -8.60
C THR A 130 15.83 -0.10 -8.32
N MET A 131 14.85 -0.11 -7.41
CA MET A 131 14.07 1.07 -7.07
C MET A 131 14.94 2.12 -6.35
N SER A 132 14.82 3.40 -6.72
CA SER A 132 15.64 4.45 -6.12
C SER A 132 15.32 4.66 -4.64
N PRO A 133 16.32 4.97 -3.81
CA PRO A 133 16.09 5.31 -2.40
C PRO A 133 15.13 6.48 -2.22
N GLU A 134 15.14 7.46 -3.12
CA GLU A 134 14.28 8.65 -3.09
C GLU A 134 12.81 8.28 -3.29
N LEU A 135 12.53 7.38 -4.24
CA LEU A 135 11.17 6.88 -4.48
C LEU A 135 10.68 6.04 -3.28
N VAL A 136 11.52 5.11 -2.80
CA VAL A 136 11.23 4.31 -1.60
C VAL A 136 10.91 5.19 -0.40
N LYS A 137 11.68 6.27 -0.21
CA LYS A 137 11.50 7.22 0.89
C LYS A 137 10.11 7.89 0.87
N CYS A 138 9.53 8.16 -0.30
CA CYS A 138 8.18 8.72 -0.39
C CYS A 138 7.13 7.79 0.24
N PHE A 139 7.25 6.49 0.01
CA PHE A 139 6.37 5.49 0.64
C PHE A 139 6.66 5.31 2.13
N ALA A 140 7.95 5.26 2.51
CA ALA A 140 8.34 5.11 3.91
C ALA A 140 7.85 6.27 4.78
N GLU A 141 8.00 7.51 4.32
CA GLU A 141 7.49 8.72 4.99
C GLU A 141 5.95 8.76 5.05
N SER A 142 5.30 7.93 4.28
CA SER A 142 3.84 7.79 4.25
C SER A 142 3.32 6.61 5.08
N GLY A 143 4.19 5.94 5.86
CA GLY A 143 3.81 4.85 6.77
C GLY A 143 3.78 3.47 6.13
N MET A 144 4.56 3.27 5.06
CA MET A 144 4.65 2.00 4.35
C MET A 144 6.04 1.39 4.47
N GLU A 145 6.10 0.07 4.59
CA GLU A 145 7.32 -0.72 4.53
C GLU A 145 7.58 -1.16 3.08
N TRP A 146 8.84 -1.15 2.69
CA TRP A 146 9.30 -1.67 1.40
C TRP A 146 9.85 -3.09 1.53
N GLY A 147 9.35 -4.02 0.74
CA GLY A 147 9.80 -5.40 0.71
C GLY A 147 11.22 -5.61 0.14
N GLY A 148 11.79 -4.59 -0.50
CA GLY A 148 13.14 -4.64 -1.02
C GLY A 148 14.23 -4.80 0.04
N LEU A 149 13.93 -4.50 1.31
CA LEU A 149 14.85 -4.67 2.44
C LEU A 149 14.72 -6.03 3.15
N TRP A 150 13.79 -6.87 2.73
CA TRP A 150 13.62 -8.19 3.34
C TRP A 150 14.78 -9.13 2.99
N SER A 151 14.98 -10.17 3.81
CA SER A 151 16.02 -11.18 3.57
C SER A 151 15.85 -11.93 2.23
N ASN A 152 14.60 -12.05 1.77
CA ASN A 152 14.25 -12.44 0.41
C ASN A 152 13.54 -11.25 -0.23
N PRO A 153 14.22 -10.41 -1.01
CA PRO A 153 13.69 -9.13 -1.44
C PRO A 153 12.43 -9.24 -2.30
N ASP A 154 11.46 -8.37 -2.03
CA ASP A 154 10.31 -8.12 -2.90
C ASP A 154 10.30 -6.63 -3.29
N GLY A 155 11.13 -6.29 -4.27
CA GLY A 155 11.45 -4.91 -4.61
C GLY A 155 10.30 -4.10 -5.21
N MET A 156 9.25 -4.76 -5.70
CA MET A 156 8.03 -4.10 -6.18
C MET A 156 7.06 -3.73 -5.06
N HIS A 157 7.17 -4.37 -3.88
CA HIS A 157 6.16 -4.45 -2.85
C HIS A 157 6.27 -3.37 -1.78
N PHE A 158 5.17 -2.67 -1.54
CA PHE A 158 5.00 -1.74 -0.42
C PHE A 158 3.76 -2.14 0.37
N GLN A 159 3.86 -2.21 1.70
CA GLN A 159 2.73 -2.53 2.56
C GLN A 159 2.62 -1.58 3.74
N ILE A 160 1.42 -1.39 4.24
CA ILE A 160 1.18 -0.60 5.44
C ILE A 160 1.75 -1.32 6.67
N VAL A 161 2.42 -0.57 7.55
CA VAL A 161 3.02 -1.13 8.79
C VAL A 161 2.45 -0.50 10.04
N TRP A 162 1.67 0.57 9.90
CA TRP A 162 1.01 1.23 11.00
C TRP A 162 -0.46 1.47 10.67
N VAL A 163 -1.33 1.13 11.59
CA VAL A 163 -2.74 1.51 11.56
C VAL A 163 -3.09 2.22 12.85
N ARG A 164 -3.97 3.19 12.71
CA ARG A 164 -4.50 3.93 13.83
C ARG A 164 -5.96 3.55 14.02
N GLN A 165 -6.28 2.97 15.16
CA GLN A 165 -7.64 2.61 15.52
C GLN A 165 -8.30 3.79 16.23
N ARG A 166 -9.47 4.20 15.77
CA ARG A 166 -10.27 5.22 16.46
C ARG A 166 -10.90 4.64 17.71
N THR A 167 -10.93 5.46 18.76
CA THR A 167 -11.56 5.10 20.05
C THR A 167 -13.08 5.14 20.03
N ASP A 168 -13.69 5.64 18.94
CA ASP A 168 -15.14 5.72 18.75
C ASP A 168 -15.79 4.44 18.20
N GLY A 169 -15.01 3.35 18.11
CA GLY A 169 -15.50 2.07 17.59
C GLY A 169 -15.69 2.04 16.07
N ASN A 170 -15.34 3.11 15.38
CA ASN A 170 -15.38 3.14 13.92
C ASN A 170 -14.21 2.33 13.35
N PRO A 171 -14.41 1.54 12.29
CA PRO A 171 -13.32 0.79 11.69
C PRO A 171 -12.18 1.74 11.31
N LEU A 172 -11.01 1.22 11.43
CA LEU A 172 -9.71 1.85 11.23
C LEU A 172 -9.75 3.04 10.28
N ASN A 173 -9.51 4.23 10.81
CA ASN A 173 -9.21 5.38 10.00
C ASN A 173 -7.68 5.56 10.04
N PRO A 174 -6.96 5.13 9.00
CA PRO A 174 -5.52 5.25 8.99
C PRO A 174 -5.18 6.72 8.91
N VAL A 175 -4.49 7.17 9.92
CA VAL A 175 -3.81 8.46 9.86
C VAL A 175 -2.37 8.17 9.43
N PRO A 176 -1.84 8.86 8.42
CA PRO A 176 -0.46 8.69 8.03
C PRO A 176 0.45 8.81 9.26
N TRP A 177 1.40 7.89 9.37
CA TRP A 177 2.49 8.05 10.31
C TRP A 177 3.22 9.35 9.97
N VAL A 178 3.19 10.29 10.87
CA VAL A 178 4.04 11.49 10.80
C VAL A 178 5.22 11.21 11.73
N ALA A 179 6.37 10.93 11.12
CA ALA A 179 7.60 10.82 11.88
C ALA A 179 7.94 12.16 12.54
#